data_e242e20356bea2b1f18aa3cd3ffcc2de
#
_entry.id   e242e20356bea2b1f18aa3cd3ffcc2de
#
_cell.length_a   1.000
_cell.length_b   1.000
_cell.length_c   1.000
_cell.angle_alpha   90.00
_cell.angle_beta   90.00
_cell.angle_gamma   90.00
#
_symmetry.space_group_name_H-M   'P 1'
#
loop_
_entity.id
_entity.type
_entity.pdbx_description
1 polymer ?
#
loop_
_entity_poly.entity_id
_entity_poly.type
_entity_poly.pdbx_seq_one_letter_code
_entity_poly.pdbx_strand_id
1 'polypeptide(L)'
;MDFKVTGTTEGITAIQMDIKIHGLTRPIVEEAIRRTREARLFIMDTCMKPAIAEPRKTVGEYAPKIIQTSIDPAKIGEVVGQRGKTINAIIDECGVKIDITDDGFVSVCGVEQAGMDKAMKYIKTIVEDFEEGKIYDCLLYTSP
;
A
#
# COMPACT_ATOMS: atom_id res chain seq x y z
N MET A 1 -20.09 7.98 28.06
CA MET A 1 -19.46 8.93 27.14
C MET A 1 -18.06 8.46 26.84
N ASP A 2 -17.71 8.35 25.58
CA ASP A 2 -16.39 7.95 25.14
C ASP A 2 -15.79 9.12 24.33
N PHE A 3 -14.54 9.48 24.60
CA PHE A 3 -13.86 10.59 23.94
C PHE A 3 -12.41 10.20 23.63
N LYS A 4 -12.13 9.96 22.35
CA LYS A 4 -10.81 9.55 21.86
C LYS A 4 -10.24 10.63 20.98
N VAL A 5 -9.00 11.01 21.25
CA VAL A 5 -8.26 12.00 20.46
C VAL A 5 -6.93 11.38 20.02
N THR A 6 -6.75 11.24 18.73
CA THR A 6 -5.53 10.73 18.10
C THR A 6 -4.76 11.87 17.45
N GLY A 7 -3.45 11.81 17.46
CA GLY A 7 -2.63 12.83 16.80
C GLY A 7 -1.14 12.61 16.98
N THR A 8 -0.39 13.52 16.39
CA THR A 8 1.06 13.62 16.50
C THR A 8 1.47 14.61 17.60
N THR A 9 2.76 14.89 17.73
CA THR A 9 3.25 15.99 18.57
C THR A 9 2.80 17.36 18.08
N GLU A 10 2.54 17.50 16.78
CA GLU A 10 2.16 18.78 16.14
C GLU A 10 0.69 19.06 16.21
N GLY A 11 -0.16 18.03 16.07
CA GLY A 11 -1.60 18.25 16.00
C GLY A 11 -2.46 17.01 16.17
N ILE A 12 -3.77 17.24 16.11
CA ILE A 12 -4.82 16.22 16.18
C ILE A 12 -5.09 15.73 14.76
N THR A 13 -5.12 14.42 14.55
CA THR A 13 -5.43 13.78 13.27
C THR A 13 -6.83 13.18 13.22
N ALA A 14 -7.38 12.77 14.37
CA ALA A 14 -8.73 12.22 14.46
C ALA A 14 -9.34 12.44 15.84
N ILE A 15 -10.65 12.63 15.88
CA ILE A 15 -11.47 12.66 17.10
C ILE A 15 -12.65 11.74 16.90
N GLN A 16 -12.91 10.91 17.89
CA GLN A 16 -14.14 10.13 18.00
C GLN A 16 -14.81 10.44 19.32
N MET A 17 -16.10 10.75 19.27
CA MET A 17 -16.90 11.08 20.43
C MET A 17 -18.23 10.34 20.38
N ASP A 18 -18.59 9.65 21.47
CA ASP A 18 -19.91 9.06 21.68
C ASP A 18 -20.59 9.76 22.87
N ILE A 19 -21.68 10.47 22.58
CA ILE A 19 -22.41 11.27 23.56
C ILE A 19 -23.74 10.57 23.88
N LYS A 20 -23.99 10.36 25.17
CA LYS A 20 -25.28 9.84 25.69
C LYS A 20 -26.04 10.88 26.52
N ILE A 21 -25.71 12.16 26.37
CA ILE A 21 -26.32 13.32 27.03
C ILE A 21 -26.70 14.37 25.99
N HIS A 22 -27.49 15.36 26.38
CA HIS A 22 -28.00 16.42 25.51
C HIS A 22 -26.94 17.49 25.18
N GLY A 23 -25.78 17.07 24.61
CA GLY A 23 -24.74 17.96 24.15
C GLY A 23 -23.68 18.32 25.21
N LEU A 24 -22.63 18.99 24.74
CA LEU A 24 -21.51 19.50 25.54
C LEU A 24 -21.39 21.01 25.37
N THR A 25 -21.02 21.70 26.43
CA THR A 25 -20.69 23.13 26.33
C THR A 25 -19.28 23.31 25.80
N ARG A 26 -19.03 24.45 25.15
CA ARG A 26 -17.71 24.79 24.59
C ARG A 26 -16.57 24.68 25.62
N PRO A 27 -16.70 25.19 26.87
CA PRO A 27 -15.65 25.06 27.88
C PRO A 27 -15.29 23.62 28.21
N ILE A 28 -16.28 22.69 28.22
CA ILE A 28 -16.03 21.25 28.46
C ILE A 28 -15.20 20.64 27.31
N VAL A 29 -15.53 20.98 26.08
CA VAL A 29 -14.78 20.49 24.89
C VAL A 29 -13.35 21.04 24.88
N GLU A 30 -13.17 22.33 25.16
CA GLU A 30 -11.84 22.95 25.22
C GLU A 30 -10.97 22.31 26.30
N GLU A 31 -11.50 22.07 27.48
CA GLU A 31 -10.78 21.40 28.58
C GLU A 31 -10.48 19.93 28.25
N ALA A 32 -11.41 19.20 27.61
CA ALA A 32 -11.19 17.84 27.16
C ALA A 32 -10.04 17.75 26.14
N ILE A 33 -10.00 18.66 25.16
CA ILE A 33 -8.93 18.73 24.17
C ILE A 33 -7.59 19.07 24.83
N ARG A 34 -7.57 19.99 25.78
CA ARG A 34 -6.36 20.34 26.53
C ARG A 34 -5.81 19.13 27.29
N ARG A 35 -6.63 18.44 28.06
CA ARG A 35 -6.23 17.25 28.85
C ARG A 35 -5.80 16.08 27.96
N THR A 36 -6.51 15.82 26.89
CA THR A 36 -6.15 14.76 25.95
C THR A 36 -4.85 15.08 25.21
N ARG A 37 -4.52 16.34 24.97
CA ARG A 37 -3.23 16.74 24.43
C ARG A 37 -2.09 16.38 25.39
N GLU A 38 -2.20 16.72 26.66
CA GLU A 38 -1.19 16.41 27.66
C GLU A 38 -1.01 14.89 27.81
N ALA A 39 -2.11 14.14 27.90
CA ALA A 39 -2.08 12.69 27.98
C ALA A 39 -1.46 12.04 26.72
N ARG A 40 -1.81 12.52 25.54
CA ARG A 40 -1.26 12.03 24.26
C ARG A 40 0.25 12.22 24.19
N LEU A 41 0.74 13.42 24.51
CA LEU A 41 2.17 13.73 24.49
C LEU A 41 2.91 12.86 25.52
N PHE A 42 2.36 12.68 26.72
CA PHE A 42 2.93 11.81 27.73
C PHE A 42 3.03 10.36 27.23
N ILE A 43 1.96 9.81 26.64
CA ILE A 43 1.95 8.44 26.09
C ILE A 43 2.97 8.30 24.96
N MET A 44 3.03 9.28 24.07
CA MET A 44 3.99 9.27 22.96
C MET A 44 5.44 9.28 23.46
N ASP A 45 5.78 10.13 24.40
CA ASP A 45 7.16 10.31 24.85
C ASP A 45 7.60 9.20 25.81
N THR A 46 6.69 8.73 26.67
CA THR A 46 7.02 7.76 27.72
C THR A 46 6.84 6.30 27.29
N CYS A 47 5.89 6.02 26.41
CA CYS A 47 5.54 4.65 26.03
C CYS A 47 5.82 4.34 24.57
N MET A 48 5.41 5.20 23.63
CA MET A 48 5.46 4.87 22.21
C MET A 48 6.87 5.04 21.62
N LYS A 49 7.49 6.20 21.78
CA LYS A 49 8.83 6.47 21.22
C LYS A 49 9.92 5.54 21.77
N PRO A 50 9.95 5.19 23.07
CA PRO A 50 10.92 4.22 23.56
C PRO A 50 10.71 2.80 23.01
N ALA A 51 9.47 2.44 22.69
CA ALA A 51 9.15 1.14 22.10
C ALA A 51 9.42 1.09 20.60
N ILE A 52 9.03 2.15 19.88
CA ILE A 52 9.23 2.27 18.43
C ILE A 52 9.31 3.75 18.05
N ALA A 53 10.52 4.24 17.77
CA ALA A 53 10.76 5.65 17.49
C ALA A 53 10.24 6.07 16.11
N GLU A 54 10.37 5.20 15.12
CA GLU A 54 9.97 5.43 13.73
C GLU A 54 9.20 4.23 13.17
N PRO A 55 8.33 4.43 12.18
CA PRO A 55 7.67 3.34 11.48
C PRO A 55 8.69 2.38 10.86
N ARG A 56 8.40 1.09 10.89
CA ARG A 56 9.23 0.10 10.19
C ARG A 56 9.20 0.38 8.69
N LYS A 57 10.35 0.21 8.03
CA LYS A 57 10.47 0.41 6.57
C LYS A 57 9.70 -0.64 5.78
N THR A 58 9.52 -1.83 6.36
CA THR A 58 8.79 -2.94 5.76
C THR A 58 7.73 -3.46 6.72
N VAL A 59 6.63 -3.92 6.18
CA VAL A 59 5.60 -4.64 6.94
C VAL A 59 6.12 -6.00 7.41
N GLY A 60 5.43 -6.63 8.37
CA GLY A 60 5.80 -7.95 8.88
C GLY A 60 5.85 -9.03 7.79
N GLU A 61 6.56 -10.09 8.06
CA GLU A 61 6.79 -11.19 7.11
C GLU A 61 5.49 -11.79 6.55
N TYR A 62 4.50 -11.98 7.41
CA TYR A 62 3.20 -12.56 7.05
C TYR A 62 2.13 -11.54 6.66
N ALA A 63 2.45 -10.25 6.69
CA ALA A 63 1.50 -9.22 6.30
C ALA A 63 1.38 -9.17 4.77
N PRO A 64 0.18 -9.04 4.20
CA PRO A 64 0.02 -8.82 2.78
C PRO A 64 0.67 -7.51 2.36
N LYS A 65 1.40 -7.55 1.27
CA LYS A 65 2.10 -6.42 0.68
C LYS A 65 1.45 -6.07 -0.65
N ILE A 66 1.52 -4.80 -1.03
CA ILE A 66 1.02 -4.33 -2.32
C ILE A 66 2.15 -3.54 -2.98
N ILE A 67 2.50 -3.95 -4.20
CA ILE A 67 3.38 -3.18 -5.09
C ILE A 67 2.49 -2.57 -6.17
N GLN A 68 2.68 -1.28 -6.41
CA GLN A 68 1.89 -0.54 -7.39
C GLN A 68 2.79 0.03 -8.48
N THR A 69 2.30 -0.01 -9.72
CA THR A 69 2.96 0.59 -10.86
C THR A 69 1.90 1.09 -11.86
N SER A 70 2.32 1.86 -12.83
CA SER A 70 1.46 2.31 -13.93
C SER A 70 2.05 1.84 -15.25
N ILE A 71 1.21 1.38 -16.15
CA ILE A 71 1.55 0.97 -17.50
C ILE A 71 0.73 1.79 -18.51
N ASP A 72 1.18 1.82 -19.75
CA ASP A 72 0.39 2.43 -20.83
C ASP A 72 -0.95 1.67 -20.98
N PRO A 73 -2.10 2.36 -20.92
CA PRO A 73 -3.40 1.74 -21.14
C PRO A 73 -3.51 0.95 -22.46
N ALA A 74 -2.80 1.36 -23.50
CA ALA A 74 -2.74 0.63 -24.78
C ALA A 74 -2.13 -0.78 -24.64
N LYS A 75 -1.29 -1.01 -23.63
CA LYS A 75 -0.60 -2.29 -23.37
C LYS A 75 -1.32 -3.20 -22.38
N ILE A 76 -2.43 -2.77 -21.79
CA ILE A 76 -3.24 -3.59 -20.87
C ILE A 76 -3.62 -4.92 -21.54
N GLY A 77 -4.03 -4.86 -22.82
CA GLY A 77 -4.40 -6.05 -23.57
C GLY A 77 -3.30 -7.10 -23.70
N GLU A 78 -2.04 -6.68 -23.77
CA GLU A 78 -0.87 -7.58 -23.84
C GLU A 78 -0.60 -8.24 -22.49
N VAL A 79 -0.70 -7.48 -21.39
CA VAL A 79 -0.52 -8.00 -20.02
C VAL A 79 -1.65 -8.97 -19.65
N VAL A 80 -2.89 -8.65 -19.99
CA VAL A 80 -4.05 -9.52 -19.74
C VAL A 80 -3.99 -10.75 -20.63
N GLY A 81 -3.63 -10.58 -21.91
CA GLY A 81 -3.61 -11.65 -22.92
C GLY A 81 -4.99 -12.12 -23.33
N GLN A 82 -5.04 -13.03 -24.31
CA GLN A 82 -6.31 -13.57 -24.81
C GLN A 82 -7.11 -14.23 -23.68
N ARG A 83 -8.29 -13.72 -23.38
CA ARG A 83 -9.20 -14.21 -22.33
C ARG A 83 -8.53 -14.32 -20.94
N GLY A 84 -7.57 -13.44 -20.65
CA GLY A 84 -6.87 -13.44 -19.38
C GLY A 84 -5.77 -14.50 -19.24
N LYS A 85 -5.36 -15.18 -20.32
CA LYS A 85 -4.40 -16.30 -20.26
C LYS A 85 -3.04 -15.89 -19.71
N THR A 86 -2.54 -14.72 -20.11
CA THR A 86 -1.22 -14.24 -19.68
C THR A 86 -1.22 -13.85 -18.22
N ILE A 87 -2.18 -13.03 -17.81
CA ILE A 87 -2.26 -12.56 -16.42
C ILE A 87 -2.52 -13.71 -15.44
N ASN A 88 -3.39 -14.67 -15.80
CA ASN A 88 -3.65 -15.84 -14.95
C ASN A 88 -2.41 -16.73 -14.81
N ALA A 89 -1.62 -16.92 -15.88
CA ALA A 89 -0.38 -17.66 -15.80
C ALA A 89 0.63 -16.99 -14.84
N ILE A 90 0.74 -15.66 -14.86
CA ILE A 90 1.59 -14.91 -13.92
C ILE A 90 1.08 -15.07 -12.49
N ILE A 91 -0.23 -14.94 -12.27
CA ILE A 91 -0.87 -15.08 -10.95
C ILE A 91 -0.57 -16.48 -10.37
N ASP A 92 -0.80 -17.53 -11.15
CA ASP A 92 -0.62 -18.92 -10.73
C ASP A 92 0.85 -19.24 -10.45
N GLU A 93 1.76 -18.79 -11.33
CA GLU A 93 3.20 -19.07 -11.19
C GLU A 93 3.83 -18.29 -10.02
N CYS A 94 3.40 -17.07 -9.78
CA CYS A 94 3.98 -16.18 -8.76
C CYS A 94 3.26 -16.25 -7.41
N GLY A 95 2.06 -16.84 -7.34
CA GLY A 95 1.26 -16.91 -6.11
C GLY A 95 0.78 -15.55 -5.61
N VAL A 96 0.43 -14.64 -6.53
CA VAL A 96 0.03 -13.27 -6.24
C VAL A 96 -1.38 -12.98 -6.75
N LYS A 97 -1.96 -11.86 -6.33
CA LYS A 97 -3.13 -11.26 -6.98
C LYS A 97 -2.70 -10.05 -7.78
N ILE A 98 -3.25 -9.88 -8.97
CA ILE A 98 -2.97 -8.74 -9.84
C ILE A 98 -4.29 -8.11 -10.22
N ASP A 99 -4.43 -6.82 -9.96
CA ASP A 99 -5.56 -5.99 -10.39
C ASP A 99 -5.03 -4.88 -11.31
N ILE A 100 -5.72 -4.68 -12.43
CA ILE A 100 -5.39 -3.64 -13.42
C ILE A 100 -6.65 -2.81 -13.67
N THR A 101 -6.52 -1.50 -13.55
CA THR A 101 -7.59 -0.55 -13.86
C THR A 101 -7.50 -0.08 -15.32
N ASP A 102 -8.60 0.45 -15.87
CA ASP A 102 -8.69 0.87 -17.27
C ASP A 102 -7.72 2.03 -17.63
N ASP A 103 -7.29 2.79 -16.63
CA ASP A 103 -6.29 3.87 -16.75
C ASP A 103 -4.83 3.36 -16.63
N GLY A 104 -4.61 2.05 -16.60
CA GLY A 104 -3.28 1.44 -16.59
C GLY A 104 -2.63 1.32 -15.22
N PHE A 105 -3.37 1.55 -14.13
CA PHE A 105 -2.84 1.35 -12.79
C PHE A 105 -2.84 -0.13 -12.42
N VAL A 106 -1.68 -0.67 -12.08
CA VAL A 106 -1.46 -2.09 -11.75
C VAL A 106 -1.12 -2.24 -10.29
N SER A 107 -1.87 -3.09 -9.59
CA SER A 107 -1.62 -3.47 -8.19
C SER A 107 -1.29 -4.96 -8.11
N VAL A 108 -0.11 -5.30 -7.61
CA VAL A 108 0.31 -6.68 -7.33
C VAL A 108 0.30 -6.89 -5.83
N CYS A 109 -0.54 -7.80 -5.35
CA CYS A 109 -0.72 -8.11 -3.93
C CYS A 109 -0.27 -9.53 -3.62
N GLY A 110 0.53 -9.70 -2.56
CA GLY A 110 1.01 -11.00 -2.12
C GLY A 110 1.64 -10.95 -0.73
N VAL A 111 1.97 -12.10 -0.20
CA VAL A 111 2.70 -12.25 1.08
C VAL A 111 4.19 -12.40 0.81
N GLU A 112 4.56 -13.22 -0.16
CA GLU A 112 5.96 -13.47 -0.52
C GLU A 112 6.53 -12.41 -1.44
N GLN A 113 7.57 -11.73 -0.99
CA GLN A 113 8.23 -10.66 -1.77
C GLN A 113 8.79 -11.19 -3.09
N ALA A 114 9.40 -12.37 -3.08
CA ALA A 114 9.99 -12.98 -4.29
C ALA A 114 8.97 -13.22 -5.40
N GLY A 115 7.75 -13.67 -5.05
CA GLY A 115 6.65 -13.86 -6.01
C GLY A 115 6.19 -12.53 -6.59
N MET A 116 6.07 -11.51 -5.76
CA MET A 116 5.67 -10.16 -6.21
C MET A 116 6.71 -9.52 -7.13
N ASP A 117 8.00 -9.63 -6.79
CA ASP A 117 9.10 -9.10 -7.62
C ASP A 117 9.16 -9.82 -8.97
N LYS A 118 8.93 -11.14 -8.99
CA LYS A 118 8.84 -11.95 -10.20
C LYS A 118 7.67 -11.53 -11.09
N ALA A 119 6.48 -11.34 -10.50
CA ALA A 119 5.30 -10.87 -11.22
C ALA A 119 5.53 -9.47 -11.81
N MET A 120 6.12 -8.55 -11.04
CA MET A 120 6.48 -7.21 -11.52
C MET A 120 7.48 -7.26 -12.67
N LYS A 121 8.45 -8.19 -12.64
CA LYS A 121 9.41 -8.39 -13.72
C LYS A 121 8.70 -8.85 -15.00
N TYR A 122 7.78 -9.80 -14.92
CA TYR A 122 6.99 -10.26 -16.06
C TYR A 122 6.18 -9.11 -16.67
N ILE A 123 5.45 -8.36 -15.85
CA ILE A 123 4.65 -7.22 -16.33
C ILE A 123 5.54 -6.19 -17.02
N LYS A 124 6.66 -5.81 -16.41
CA LYS A 124 7.62 -4.87 -17.00
C LYS A 124 8.17 -5.37 -18.33
N THR A 125 8.53 -6.64 -18.42
CA THR A 125 9.05 -7.23 -19.67
C THR A 125 8.01 -7.20 -20.81
N ILE A 126 6.73 -7.39 -20.49
CA ILE A 126 5.66 -7.32 -21.50
C ILE A 126 5.42 -5.90 -22.00
N VAL A 127 5.51 -4.91 -21.10
CA VAL A 127 5.20 -3.51 -21.46
C VAL A 127 6.41 -2.67 -21.85
N GLU A 128 7.64 -3.21 -21.72
CA GLU A 128 8.87 -2.49 -22.06
C GLU A 128 9.00 -2.34 -23.56
N ASP A 129 9.17 -1.10 -24.04
CA ASP A 129 9.52 -0.84 -25.44
C ASP A 129 11.02 -1.02 -25.62
N PHE A 130 11.40 -1.64 -26.75
CA PHE A 130 12.81 -1.84 -27.08
C PHE A 130 13.44 -0.53 -27.54
N GLU A 131 14.52 -0.14 -26.90
CA GLU A 131 15.29 1.06 -27.22
C GLU A 131 16.52 0.71 -28.07
N GLU A 132 16.79 1.47 -29.11
CA GLU A 132 18.01 1.29 -29.93
C GLU A 132 19.27 1.54 -29.09
N GLY A 133 20.23 0.60 -29.15
CA GLY A 133 21.49 0.67 -28.41
C GLY A 133 21.46 0.08 -27.01
N LYS A 134 20.31 -0.35 -26.51
CA LYS A 134 20.17 -1.08 -25.23
C LYS A 134 20.33 -2.57 -25.45
N ILE A 135 21.07 -3.25 -24.55
CA ILE A 135 21.26 -4.70 -24.61
C ILE A 135 20.17 -5.39 -23.78
N TYR A 136 19.50 -6.35 -24.40
CA TYR A 136 18.45 -7.16 -23.77
C TYR A 136 18.84 -8.63 -23.76
N ASP A 137 18.68 -9.31 -22.63
CA ASP A 137 18.80 -10.76 -22.56
C ASP A 137 17.47 -11.40 -22.96
N CYS A 138 17.44 -12.08 -24.11
CA CYS A 138 16.24 -12.74 -24.61
C CYS A 138 16.51 -14.17 -25.05
N LEU A 139 15.48 -15.01 -25.02
CA LEU A 139 15.48 -16.35 -25.60
C LEU A 139 15.04 -16.25 -27.08
N LEU A 140 15.94 -16.57 -27.97
CA LEU A 140 15.61 -16.71 -29.39
C LEU A 140 15.17 -18.17 -29.64
N TYR A 141 13.91 -18.35 -29.99
CA TYR A 141 13.45 -19.59 -30.58
C TYR A 141 13.80 -19.57 -32.06
N THR A 142 14.90 -20.20 -32.45
CA THR A 142 15.11 -20.47 -33.85
C THR A 142 14.13 -21.58 -34.27
N SER A 143 13.14 -21.19 -35.09
CA SER A 143 12.33 -22.19 -35.78
C SER A 143 13.26 -23.03 -36.65
N PRO A 144 13.18 -24.39 -36.64
CA PRO A 144 13.90 -25.24 -37.55
C PRO A 144 13.47 -25.01 -39.00
#